data_f3e2d71f08d3b3d452247d6191a6c9b6
#
_entry.id   f3e2d71f08d3b3d452247d6191a6c9b6
#
_cell.length_a   1.000
_cell.length_b   1.000
_cell.length_c   1.000
_cell.angle_alpha   90.00
_cell.angle_beta   90.00
_cell.angle_gamma   90.00
#
_symmetry.space_group_name_H-M   'P 1'
#
loop_
_entity.id
_entity.type
_entity.pdbx_description
1 polymer ?
#
loop_
_entity_poly.entity_id
_entity_poly.type
_entity_poly.pdbx_seq_one_letter_code
_entity_poly.pdbx_strand_id
1 'polypeptide(L)'
;QIDTIYMATDIIIHDKKDNVGVVVIEKITPKQDCKCWIMEDDSSTNIQSMDEIPLGHKIAMIDLKEGDTILKYGHDIGKVVKSIKKGEHVHVHNVKTKKW
;
A
#
# COMPACT_ATOMS: atom_id res chain seq x y z
N GLN A 1 -15.24 -9.71 13.68
CA GLN A 1 -15.86 -10.18 12.43
C GLN A 1 -14.91 -10.02 11.27
N ILE A 2 -14.06 -11.03 11.09
CA ILE A 2 -13.05 -10.99 10.01
C ILE A 2 -13.71 -10.83 8.64
N ASP A 3 -14.78 -11.56 8.38
CA ASP A 3 -15.47 -11.48 7.09
C ASP A 3 -15.99 -10.08 6.80
N THR A 4 -16.57 -9.42 7.80
CA THR A 4 -17.07 -8.06 7.63
C THR A 4 -15.92 -7.09 7.37
N ILE A 5 -14.83 -7.21 8.10
CA ILE A 5 -13.64 -6.36 7.91
C ILE A 5 -13.08 -6.57 6.52
N TYR A 6 -12.91 -7.82 6.12
CA TYR A 6 -12.36 -8.15 4.81
C TYR A 6 -13.20 -7.58 3.67
N MET A 7 -14.52 -7.73 3.75
CA MET A 7 -15.42 -7.27 2.69
C MET A 7 -15.48 -5.74 2.59
N ALA A 8 -15.19 -5.04 3.70
CA ALA A 8 -15.16 -3.58 3.70
C ALA A 8 -13.78 -3.01 3.41
N THR A 9 -12.77 -3.87 3.19
CA THR A 9 -11.38 -3.45 3.06
C THR A 9 -11.01 -3.25 1.60
N ASP A 10 -10.36 -2.13 1.31
CA ASP A 10 -9.84 -1.82 -0.02
C ASP A 10 -8.35 -2.13 -0.12
N ILE A 11 -7.63 -2.01 0.99
CA ILE A 11 -6.17 -2.14 1.06
C ILE A 11 -5.81 -2.97 2.28
N ILE A 12 -4.88 -3.91 2.12
CA ILE A 12 -4.34 -4.71 3.23
C ILE A 12 -2.90 -4.29 3.48
N ILE A 13 -2.59 -4.03 4.76
CA ILE A 13 -1.25 -3.76 5.26
C ILE A 13 -0.91 -4.94 6.18
N HIS A 14 0.16 -5.68 5.89
CA HIS A 14 0.44 -6.91 6.63
C HIS A 14 1.07 -6.65 7.99
N ASP A 15 2.01 -5.72 8.06
CA ASP A 15 2.80 -5.42 9.26
C ASP A 15 2.74 -3.92 9.52
N LYS A 16 2.70 -3.51 10.79
CA LYS A 16 2.68 -2.08 11.14
C LYS A 16 3.87 -1.32 10.61
N LYS A 17 5.00 -2.00 10.38
CA LYS A 17 6.22 -1.37 9.86
C LYS A 17 6.16 -1.18 8.35
N ASP A 18 5.20 -1.79 7.67
CA ASP A 18 5.09 -1.68 6.22
C ASP A 18 4.76 -0.25 5.82
N ASN A 19 5.44 0.23 4.81
CA ASN A 19 5.18 1.57 4.26
C ASN A 19 4.39 1.52 2.97
N VAL A 20 3.94 0.34 2.57
CA VAL A 20 3.04 0.14 1.44
C VAL A 20 1.90 -0.79 1.85
N GLY A 21 0.75 -0.61 1.22
CA GLY A 21 -0.37 -1.53 1.33
C GLY A 21 -0.64 -2.17 -0.03
N VAL A 22 -1.37 -3.27 -0.03
CA VAL A 22 -1.74 -4.00 -1.26
C VAL A 22 -3.21 -3.79 -1.54
N VAL A 23 -3.53 -3.40 -2.77
CA VAL A 23 -4.92 -3.20 -3.20
C VAL A 23 -5.58 -4.56 -3.39
N VAL A 24 -6.72 -4.76 -2.72
CA VAL A 24 -7.45 -6.04 -2.74
C VAL A 24 -8.83 -5.92 -3.39
N ILE A 25 -9.18 -4.77 -3.93
CA ILE A 25 -10.37 -4.59 -4.75
C ILE A 25 -9.94 -4.48 -6.20
N GLU A 26 -10.89 -4.56 -7.12
CA GLU A 26 -10.57 -4.59 -8.55
C GLU A 26 -9.71 -3.41 -8.99
N LYS A 27 -10.05 -2.22 -8.50
CA LYS A 27 -9.32 -1.00 -8.84
C LYS A 27 -9.63 0.11 -7.84
N ILE A 28 -8.61 0.89 -7.49
CA ILE A 28 -8.78 2.14 -6.77
C ILE A 28 -8.72 3.28 -7.79
N THR A 29 -9.62 4.25 -7.69
CA THR A 29 -9.63 5.44 -8.54
C THR A 29 -8.95 6.60 -7.82
N PRO A 30 -8.48 7.64 -8.56
CA PRO A 30 -7.87 8.81 -7.92
C PRO A 30 -8.84 9.50 -6.96
N LYS A 31 -8.30 9.97 -5.84
CA LYS A 31 -9.03 10.69 -4.79
C LYS A 31 -10.11 9.86 -4.10
N GLN A 32 -10.00 8.56 -4.19
CA GLN A 32 -10.89 7.64 -3.47
C GLN A 32 -10.46 7.55 -2.01
N ASP A 33 -11.44 7.60 -1.11
CA ASP A 33 -11.19 7.37 0.31
C ASP A 33 -11.20 5.87 0.56
N CYS A 34 -10.05 5.30 0.87
CA CYS A 34 -9.86 3.85 0.96
C CYS A 34 -9.76 3.40 2.40
N LYS A 35 -10.36 2.25 2.69
CA LYS A 35 -10.27 1.61 4.00
C LYS A 35 -9.13 0.62 4.00
N CYS A 36 -8.24 0.75 4.98
CA CYS A 36 -7.06 -0.09 5.13
C CYS A 36 -7.18 -0.95 6.37
N TRP A 37 -6.84 -2.22 6.25
CA TRP A 37 -6.81 -3.16 7.36
C TRP A 37 -5.36 -3.56 7.61
N ILE A 38 -4.90 -3.36 8.85
CA ILE A 38 -3.56 -3.76 9.28
C ILE A 38 -3.70 -5.12 9.96
N MET A 39 -3.21 -6.16 9.29
CA MET A 39 -3.43 -7.53 9.71
C MET A 39 -2.74 -7.87 11.02
N GLU A 40 -1.57 -7.31 11.25
CA GLU A 40 -0.75 -7.66 12.41
C GLU A 40 -1.50 -7.48 13.73
N ASP A 41 -2.24 -6.40 13.89
CA ASP A 41 -2.95 -6.10 15.13
C ASP A 41 -4.44 -5.91 14.95
N ASP A 42 -4.97 -6.28 13.79
CA ASP A 42 -6.39 -6.19 13.46
C ASP A 42 -6.93 -4.77 13.65
N SER A 43 -6.13 -3.77 13.28
CA SER A 43 -6.54 -2.38 13.32
C SER A 43 -6.89 -1.89 11.92
N SER A 44 -7.50 -0.72 11.83
CA SER A 44 -7.88 -0.13 10.57
C SER A 44 -7.49 1.34 10.51
N THR A 45 -7.27 1.83 9.29
CA THR A 45 -6.99 3.23 9.04
C THR A 45 -7.54 3.58 7.65
N ASN A 46 -7.44 4.83 7.27
CA ASN A 46 -7.92 5.30 5.97
C ASN A 46 -6.81 6.02 5.25
N ILE A 47 -6.88 6.02 3.92
CA ILE A 47 -5.97 6.78 3.08
C ILE A 47 -6.73 7.27 1.85
N GLN A 48 -6.44 8.48 1.41
CA GLN A 48 -6.95 8.96 0.14
C GLN A 48 -5.96 8.63 -0.96
N SER A 49 -6.41 7.96 -2.00
CA SER A 49 -5.55 7.65 -3.15
C SER A 49 -5.28 8.91 -3.96
N MET A 50 -4.13 8.92 -4.62
CA MET A 50 -3.76 9.99 -5.56
C MET A 50 -3.79 9.49 -6.99
N ASP A 51 -3.77 8.19 -7.20
CA ASP A 51 -3.66 7.56 -8.51
C ASP A 51 -4.71 6.46 -8.68
N GLU A 52 -4.89 6.03 -9.92
CA GLU A 52 -5.60 4.79 -10.21
C GLU A 52 -4.64 3.63 -9.92
N ILE A 53 -5.08 2.67 -9.11
CA ILE A 53 -4.22 1.56 -8.69
C ILE A 53 -4.99 0.25 -8.88
N PRO A 54 -4.50 -0.66 -9.74
CA PRO A 54 -5.20 -1.92 -10.00
C PRO A 54 -5.01 -2.95 -8.87
N LEU A 55 -5.87 -3.95 -8.87
CA LEU A 55 -5.81 -5.08 -7.94
C LEU A 55 -4.40 -5.66 -7.90
N GLY A 56 -3.90 -5.91 -6.71
CA GLY A 56 -2.60 -6.54 -6.49
C GLY A 56 -1.43 -5.58 -6.53
N HIS A 57 -1.61 -4.37 -7.02
CA HIS A 57 -0.57 -3.35 -6.97
C HIS A 57 -0.53 -2.70 -5.60
N LYS A 58 0.49 -1.89 -5.34
CA LYS A 58 0.72 -1.33 -4.03
C LYS A 58 0.48 0.17 -4.00
N ILE A 59 0.12 0.67 -2.83
CA ILE A 59 -0.10 2.09 -2.57
C ILE A 59 0.84 2.53 -1.45
N ALA A 60 1.42 3.73 -1.58
CA ALA A 60 2.29 4.28 -0.55
C ALA A 60 1.45 4.73 0.64
N MET A 61 1.81 4.27 1.83
CA MET A 61 1.12 4.66 3.05
C MET A 61 1.73 5.90 3.68
N ILE A 62 2.93 6.28 3.26
CA ILE A 62 3.66 7.48 3.70
C ILE A 62 4.38 8.07 2.48
N ASP A 63 4.87 9.29 2.63
CA ASP A 63 5.76 9.88 1.61
C ASP A 63 7.08 9.13 1.62
N LEU A 64 7.60 8.82 0.43
CA LEU A 64 8.84 8.07 0.26
C LEU A 64 9.78 8.86 -0.64
N LYS A 65 11.05 8.87 -0.27
CA LYS A 65 12.08 9.58 -1.04
C LYS A 65 12.91 8.57 -1.83
N GLU A 66 13.53 9.04 -2.89
CA GLU A 66 14.50 8.24 -3.65
C GLU A 66 15.53 7.66 -2.70
N GLY A 67 15.78 6.36 -2.80
CA GLY A 67 16.70 5.63 -1.93
C GLY A 67 16.06 4.97 -0.72
N ASP A 68 14.81 5.33 -0.40
CA ASP A 68 14.11 4.71 0.72
C ASP A 68 13.82 3.24 0.44
N THR A 69 13.75 2.46 1.51
CA THR A 69 13.45 1.03 1.41
C THR A 69 11.95 0.81 1.45
N ILE A 70 11.44 -0.06 0.58
CA ILE A 70 10.05 -0.50 0.65
C ILE A 70 9.96 -1.69 1.59
N LEU A 71 9.10 -1.58 2.59
CA LEU A 71 8.86 -2.64 3.58
C LEU A 71 7.51 -3.27 3.34
N LYS A 72 7.50 -4.60 3.24
CA LYS A 72 6.29 -5.41 3.17
C LYS A 72 6.51 -6.67 3.99
N TYR A 73 5.56 -7.00 4.86
CA TYR A 73 5.73 -8.04 5.87
C TYR A 73 6.94 -7.77 6.78
N GLY A 74 7.28 -6.48 6.96
CA GLY A 74 8.45 -6.09 7.72
C GLY A 74 9.77 -6.34 7.00
N HIS A 75 9.75 -6.77 5.75
CA HIS A 75 10.95 -7.11 4.96
C HIS A 75 11.23 -6.09 3.88
N ASP A 76 12.51 -5.90 3.59
CA ASP A 76 12.98 -5.06 2.48
C ASP A 76 12.71 -5.78 1.17
N ILE A 77 11.80 -5.22 0.36
CA ILE A 77 11.45 -5.78 -0.94
C ILE A 77 11.92 -4.92 -2.11
N GLY A 78 12.55 -3.79 -1.85
CA GLY A 78 13.02 -2.93 -2.93
C GLY A 78 13.41 -1.56 -2.46
N LYS A 79 13.88 -0.75 -3.42
CA LYS A 79 14.27 0.63 -3.18
C LYS A 79 13.50 1.57 -4.08
N VAL A 80 13.13 2.72 -3.51
CA VAL A 80 12.46 3.80 -4.24
C VAL A 80 13.47 4.43 -5.19
N VAL A 81 13.11 4.52 -6.47
CA VAL A 81 13.95 5.16 -7.49
C VAL A 81 13.42 6.51 -7.96
N LYS A 82 12.19 6.84 -7.60
CA LYS A 82 11.56 8.15 -7.81
C LYS A 82 10.73 8.47 -6.60
N SER A 83 10.77 9.71 -6.13
CA SER A 83 9.97 10.14 -4.97
C SER A 83 8.51 9.77 -5.15
N ILE A 84 7.90 9.28 -4.09
CA ILE A 84 6.51 8.83 -4.07
C ILE A 84 5.80 9.56 -2.94
N LYS A 85 4.61 10.08 -3.21
CA LYS A 85 3.79 10.70 -2.17
C LYS A 85 2.79 9.71 -1.62
N LYS A 86 2.42 9.92 -0.35
CA LYS A 86 1.38 9.13 0.30
C LYS A 86 0.14 9.07 -0.60
N GLY A 87 -0.37 7.86 -0.83
CA GLY A 87 -1.55 7.64 -1.67
C GLY A 87 -1.24 7.37 -3.13
N GLU A 88 0.02 7.48 -3.54
CA GLU A 88 0.41 7.21 -4.92
C GLU A 88 0.67 5.73 -5.18
N HIS A 89 0.56 5.37 -6.43
CA HIS A 89 0.80 4.02 -6.94
C HIS A 89 2.27 3.64 -6.81
N VAL A 90 2.55 2.50 -6.20
CA VAL A 90 3.90 1.96 -6.03
C VAL A 90 4.01 0.71 -6.88
N HIS A 91 4.89 0.72 -7.87
CA HIS A 91 5.11 -0.43 -8.73
C HIS A 91 6.48 -0.31 -9.39
N VAL A 92 6.73 -1.08 -10.44
CA VAL A 92 8.04 -1.12 -11.09
C VAL A 92 8.49 0.20 -11.69
N HIS A 93 7.56 1.13 -11.92
CA HIS A 93 7.91 2.44 -12.50
C HIS A 93 8.63 3.36 -11.52
N ASN A 94 8.48 3.15 -10.20
CA ASN A 94 9.10 4.00 -9.19
C ASN A 94 9.86 3.22 -8.11
N VAL A 95 9.93 1.90 -8.23
CA VAL A 95 10.67 1.06 -7.28
C VAL A 95 11.48 0.01 -8.05
N LYS A 96 12.75 -0.14 -7.66
CA LYS A 96 13.59 -1.24 -8.12
C LYS A 96 13.43 -2.37 -7.10
N THR A 97 12.82 -3.45 -7.52
CA THR A 97 12.43 -4.52 -6.60
C THR A 97 13.53 -5.54 -6.40
N LYS A 98 13.54 -6.13 -5.21
CA LYS A 98 14.29 -7.34 -4.93
C LYS A 98 13.39 -8.54 -5.16
N LYS A 99 12.14 -8.42 -4.75
CA LYS A 99 11.06 -9.33 -5.12
C LYS A 99 9.74 -8.65 -4.79
N TRP A 100 8.76 -8.96 -5.55
CA TRP A 100 7.42 -8.46 -5.32
C TRP A 100 6.57 -9.56 -4.60
#